data_a0468e19eeee31e1c1ccefa24672101e
#
_entry.id   a0468e19eeee31e1c1ccefa24672101e
#
_cell.length_a   1.000
_cell.length_b   1.000
_cell.length_c   1.000
_cell.angle_alpha   90.00
_cell.angle_beta   90.00
_cell.angle_gamma   90.00
#
_symmetry.space_group_name_H-M   'P 1'
#
loop_
_entity.id
_entity.type
_entity.pdbx_description
1 polymer ?
#
loop_
_entity_poly.entity_id
_entity_poly.type
_entity_poly.pdbx_seq_one_letter_code
_entity_poly.pdbx_strand_id
1 'polypeptide(L)'
;RGAALALRAKMFLYAASPLFNGKAPEYVSSALVNKDGKHLLPESYDESKWARAAAAAKDVMELNVYSIHVARFKAAGDIAYPATIVPPYNSEFSEQSWPNGWKDIDPFQSYRELFDGTLIASQNEELIFTRGTNVGGEDLRVMVVHQLPRNGAGGYGSHGMTQKQCDAYYMNDGKDCPGMNDMYRGVDGYI
;
A
#
# COMPACT_ATOMS: atom_id res chain seq x y z
N ARG A 1 -5.78 -5.18 -21.71
CA ARG A 1 -7.09 -4.94 -21.07
C ARG A 1 -6.93 -4.71 -19.58
N GLY A 2 -6.26 -5.60 -18.83
CA GLY A 2 -6.09 -5.48 -17.37
C GLY A 2 -5.48 -4.15 -16.94
N ALA A 3 -4.36 -3.73 -17.54
CA ALA A 3 -3.70 -2.46 -17.23
C ALA A 3 -4.63 -1.23 -17.38
N ALA A 4 -5.44 -1.21 -18.46
CA ALA A 4 -6.38 -0.11 -18.69
C ALA A 4 -7.51 -0.09 -17.65
N LEU A 5 -8.03 -1.26 -17.26
CA LEU A 5 -9.05 -1.37 -16.22
C LEU A 5 -8.49 -0.99 -14.84
N ALA A 6 -7.28 -1.43 -14.51
CA ALA A 6 -6.61 -1.08 -13.26
C ALA A 6 -6.31 0.42 -13.18
N LEU A 7 -5.85 1.03 -14.28
CA LEU A 7 -5.64 2.48 -14.33
C LEU A 7 -6.95 3.25 -14.13
N ARG A 8 -8.05 2.79 -14.76
CA ARG A 8 -9.39 3.38 -14.56
C ARG A 8 -9.82 3.29 -13.09
N ALA A 9 -9.66 2.13 -12.45
CA ALA A 9 -9.98 1.95 -11.04
C ALA A 9 -9.16 2.89 -10.15
N LYS A 10 -7.87 3.02 -10.40
CA LYS A 10 -6.98 3.94 -9.67
C LYS A 10 -7.40 5.40 -9.85
N MET A 11 -7.76 5.83 -11.06
CA MET A 11 -8.23 7.18 -11.32
C MET A 11 -9.54 7.48 -10.58
N PHE A 12 -10.49 6.56 -10.56
CA PHE A 12 -11.74 6.74 -9.81
C PHE A 12 -11.51 6.75 -8.30
N LEU A 13 -10.59 5.92 -7.80
CA LEU A 13 -10.20 5.93 -6.39
C LEU A 13 -9.65 7.29 -5.95
N TYR A 14 -8.74 7.86 -6.74
CA TYR A 14 -8.21 9.20 -6.46
C TYR A 14 -9.30 10.28 -6.54
N ALA A 15 -10.18 10.22 -7.55
CA ALA A 15 -11.29 11.17 -7.67
C ALA A 15 -12.30 11.07 -6.51
N ALA A 16 -12.41 9.91 -5.88
CA ALA A 16 -13.26 9.69 -4.70
C ALA A 16 -12.59 10.12 -3.39
N SER A 17 -11.25 10.21 -3.35
CA SER A 17 -10.51 10.53 -2.14
C SER A 17 -10.90 11.90 -1.57
N PRO A 18 -10.80 12.11 -0.24
CA PRO A 18 -11.18 13.37 0.41
C PRO A 18 -10.52 14.60 -0.20
N LEU A 19 -9.28 14.47 -0.68
CA LEU A 19 -8.54 15.56 -1.31
C LEU A 19 -9.22 16.09 -2.59
N PHE A 20 -9.83 15.19 -3.38
CA PHE A 20 -10.43 15.52 -4.67
C PHE A 20 -11.95 15.43 -4.69
N ASN A 21 -12.57 15.22 -3.54
CA ASN A 21 -14.02 15.01 -3.44
C ASN A 21 -14.71 15.95 -2.45
N GLY A 22 -14.38 17.22 -2.50
CA GLY A 22 -15.09 18.28 -1.77
C GLY A 22 -14.98 18.25 -0.25
N LYS A 23 -14.05 17.47 0.34
CA LYS A 23 -13.80 17.41 1.80
C LYS A 23 -12.59 18.20 2.27
N ALA A 24 -11.80 18.75 1.36
CA ALA A 24 -10.61 19.54 1.67
C ALA A 24 -10.90 21.02 1.38
N PRO A 25 -11.35 21.81 2.35
CA PRO A 25 -11.79 23.19 2.14
C PRO A 25 -10.70 24.10 1.57
N GLU A 26 -9.43 23.81 1.83
CA GLU A 26 -8.29 24.53 1.28
C GLU A 26 -8.16 24.42 -0.24
N TYR A 27 -8.76 23.40 -0.86
CA TYR A 27 -8.75 23.20 -2.32
C TYR A 27 -10.04 23.63 -3.00
N VAL A 28 -11.05 24.01 -2.22
CA VAL A 28 -12.32 24.57 -2.71
C VAL A 28 -12.27 26.09 -2.75
N SER A 29 -11.11 26.64 -3.05
CA SER A 29 -10.92 28.08 -3.07
C SER A 29 -11.18 28.68 -4.46
N SER A 30 -11.46 29.97 -4.49
CA SER A 30 -11.54 30.75 -5.73
C SER A 30 -10.25 30.68 -6.58
N ALA A 31 -9.12 30.25 -5.99
CA ALA A 31 -7.87 30.07 -6.69
C ALA A 31 -7.88 28.83 -7.63
N LEU A 32 -8.77 27.87 -7.41
CA LEU A 32 -8.90 26.68 -8.27
C LEU A 32 -10.07 26.82 -9.26
N VAL A 33 -10.20 27.99 -9.81
CA VAL A 33 -11.17 28.32 -10.87
C VAL A 33 -10.39 28.64 -12.14
N ASN A 34 -10.81 28.08 -13.27
CA ASN A 34 -10.17 28.41 -14.53
C ASN A 34 -10.65 29.78 -15.06
N LYS A 35 -10.11 30.22 -16.22
CA LYS A 35 -10.38 31.54 -16.78
C LYS A 35 -11.86 31.76 -17.17
N ASP A 36 -12.63 30.70 -17.40
CA ASP A 36 -14.06 30.77 -17.73
C ASP A 36 -14.97 30.64 -16.49
N GLY A 37 -14.40 30.70 -15.29
CA GLY A 37 -15.12 30.63 -14.03
C GLY A 37 -15.49 29.22 -13.58
N LYS A 38 -15.01 28.18 -14.24
CA LYS A 38 -15.32 26.80 -13.89
C LYS A 38 -14.40 26.30 -12.78
N HIS A 39 -14.99 25.80 -11.71
CA HIS A 39 -14.23 25.14 -10.65
C HIS A 39 -13.53 23.87 -11.15
N LEU A 40 -12.27 23.71 -10.82
CA LEU A 40 -11.44 22.57 -11.23
C LEU A 40 -11.64 21.34 -10.35
N LEU A 41 -12.09 21.56 -9.11
CA LEU A 41 -12.44 20.51 -8.15
C LEU A 41 -13.89 20.69 -7.71
N PRO A 42 -14.58 19.59 -7.34
CA PRO A 42 -15.94 19.67 -6.83
C PRO A 42 -15.98 20.40 -5.48
N GLU A 43 -16.97 21.27 -5.31
CA GLU A 43 -17.18 22.05 -4.08
C GLU A 43 -17.90 21.23 -3.00
N SER A 44 -18.55 20.14 -3.36
CA SER A 44 -19.31 19.28 -2.46
C SER A 44 -18.87 17.83 -2.59
N TYR A 45 -18.99 17.12 -1.47
CA TYR A 45 -18.70 15.68 -1.41
C TYR A 45 -19.77 14.88 -2.16
N ASP A 46 -19.31 13.93 -2.98
CA ASP A 46 -20.14 13.01 -3.75
C ASP A 46 -19.78 11.56 -3.39
N GLU A 47 -20.64 10.91 -2.59
CA GLU A 47 -20.48 9.51 -2.17
C GLU A 47 -20.48 8.54 -3.36
N SER A 48 -21.19 8.87 -4.45
CA SER A 48 -21.27 8.01 -5.62
C SER A 48 -19.93 7.76 -6.30
N LYS A 49 -18.92 8.60 -6.07
CA LYS A 49 -17.57 8.40 -6.58
C LYS A 49 -16.89 7.16 -5.97
N TRP A 50 -17.16 6.87 -4.71
CA TRP A 50 -16.69 5.64 -4.07
C TRP A 50 -17.31 4.40 -4.68
N ALA A 51 -18.61 4.44 -4.94
CA ALA A 51 -19.30 3.35 -5.63
C ALA A 51 -18.73 3.09 -7.04
N ARG A 52 -18.39 4.16 -7.77
CA ARG A 52 -17.74 4.04 -9.10
C ARG A 52 -16.33 3.45 -8.98
N ALA A 53 -15.57 3.86 -7.97
CA ALA A 53 -14.23 3.31 -7.73
C ALA A 53 -14.32 1.82 -7.37
N ALA A 54 -15.23 1.43 -6.50
CA ALA A 54 -15.46 0.04 -6.13
C ALA A 54 -15.89 -0.82 -7.33
N ALA A 55 -16.83 -0.33 -8.13
CA ALA A 55 -17.26 -1.02 -9.36
C ALA A 55 -16.10 -1.21 -10.35
N ALA A 56 -15.28 -0.17 -10.54
CA ALA A 56 -14.13 -0.26 -11.43
C ALA A 56 -13.05 -1.22 -10.93
N ALA A 57 -12.85 -1.31 -9.61
CA ALA A 57 -11.96 -2.30 -9.01
C ALA A 57 -12.51 -3.73 -9.20
N LYS A 58 -13.81 -3.90 -9.02
CA LYS A 58 -14.49 -5.18 -9.27
C LYS A 58 -14.32 -5.66 -10.71
N ASP A 59 -14.40 -4.77 -11.70
CA ASP A 59 -14.16 -5.11 -13.11
C ASP A 59 -12.74 -5.71 -13.34
N VAL A 60 -11.75 -5.31 -12.55
CA VAL A 60 -10.40 -5.92 -12.60
C VAL A 60 -10.42 -7.31 -11.98
N MET A 61 -11.07 -7.47 -10.83
CA MET A 61 -11.18 -8.75 -10.13
C MET A 61 -11.92 -9.79 -10.99
N GLU A 62 -12.98 -9.38 -11.68
CA GLU A 62 -13.79 -10.24 -12.57
C GLU A 62 -13.04 -10.72 -13.83
N LEU A 63 -11.85 -10.19 -14.10
CA LEU A 63 -11.00 -10.77 -15.15
C LEU A 63 -10.51 -12.18 -14.81
N ASN A 64 -10.43 -12.52 -13.51
CA ASN A 64 -9.97 -13.80 -12.99
C ASN A 64 -8.59 -14.24 -13.55
N VAL A 65 -7.70 -13.26 -13.78
CA VAL A 65 -6.33 -13.50 -14.27
C VAL A 65 -5.26 -13.05 -13.28
N TYR A 66 -5.68 -12.42 -12.20
CA TYR A 66 -4.82 -11.96 -11.12
C TYR A 66 -5.28 -12.63 -9.82
N SER A 67 -4.35 -12.92 -8.94
CA SER A 67 -4.65 -13.48 -7.61
C SER A 67 -3.74 -12.87 -6.57
N ILE A 68 -4.18 -12.88 -5.31
CA ILE A 68 -3.35 -12.50 -4.18
C ILE A 68 -2.30 -13.59 -4.00
N HIS A 69 -1.03 -13.18 -3.88
CA HIS A 69 0.06 -14.10 -3.60
C HIS A 69 -0.06 -14.70 -2.21
N VAL A 70 0.08 -16.01 -2.12
CA VAL A 70 -0.06 -16.77 -0.88
C VAL A 70 1.08 -17.76 -0.75
N ALA A 71 1.95 -17.54 0.23
CA ALA A 71 2.92 -18.53 0.67
C ALA A 71 2.21 -19.53 1.60
N ARG A 72 2.24 -20.81 1.23
CA ARG A 72 1.70 -21.87 2.08
C ARG A 72 2.63 -22.13 3.26
N PHE A 73 2.06 -22.48 4.39
CA PHE A 73 2.87 -22.98 5.50
C PHE A 73 3.75 -24.11 5.01
N LYS A 74 5.02 -23.96 5.23
CA LYS A 74 5.98 -25.00 4.96
C LYS A 74 6.06 -25.94 6.17
N ALA A 75 6.56 -27.16 5.95
CA ALA A 75 6.70 -28.15 7.00
C ALA A 75 7.73 -27.70 8.06
N ALA A 76 7.69 -28.36 9.24
CA ALA A 76 8.61 -28.10 10.34
C ALA A 76 10.08 -28.08 9.87
N GLY A 77 10.75 -26.94 10.06
CA GLY A 77 12.14 -26.70 9.62
C GLY A 77 12.31 -25.50 8.67
N ASP A 78 11.24 -24.94 8.15
CA ASP A 78 11.29 -23.73 7.35
C ASP A 78 11.33 -22.46 8.21
N ILE A 79 11.72 -21.36 7.57
CA ILE A 79 12.02 -20.09 8.25
C ILE A 79 10.90 -19.72 9.22
N ALA A 80 11.18 -19.83 10.50
CA ALA A 80 10.27 -19.36 11.54
C ALA A 80 10.11 -17.84 11.43
N TYR A 81 8.96 -17.34 11.87
CA TYR A 81 8.79 -15.91 12.10
C TYR A 81 9.95 -15.38 12.95
N PRO A 82 10.45 -14.16 12.68
CA PRO A 82 11.35 -13.52 13.62
C PRO A 82 10.75 -13.58 15.03
N ALA A 83 11.58 -13.83 16.04
CA ALA A 83 11.10 -14.01 17.43
C ALA A 83 10.27 -12.82 17.97
N THR A 84 10.37 -11.66 17.33
CA THR A 84 9.61 -10.45 17.64
C THR A 84 8.23 -10.42 16.99
N ILE A 85 7.93 -11.33 16.07
CA ILE A 85 6.64 -11.41 15.38
C ILE A 85 5.85 -12.56 15.97
N VAL A 86 4.81 -12.22 16.71
CA VAL A 86 3.84 -13.18 17.22
C VAL A 86 2.54 -12.94 16.45
N PRO A 87 2.12 -13.86 15.56
CA PRO A 87 0.85 -13.71 14.87
C PRO A 87 -0.30 -13.61 15.89
N PRO A 88 -1.16 -12.58 15.81
CA PRO A 88 -2.28 -12.47 16.73
C PRO A 88 -3.25 -13.61 16.50
N TYR A 89 -3.69 -14.26 17.59
CA TYR A 89 -4.76 -15.24 17.49
C TYR A 89 -6.12 -14.54 17.37
N ASN A 90 -6.88 -14.94 16.38
CA ASN A 90 -8.28 -14.54 16.22
C ASN A 90 -9.07 -15.77 15.79
N SER A 91 -10.08 -16.15 16.61
CA SER A 91 -10.88 -17.35 16.36
C SER A 91 -11.65 -17.33 15.04
N GLU A 92 -11.94 -16.17 14.50
CA GLU A 92 -12.65 -16.05 13.22
C GLU A 92 -11.74 -16.33 12.01
N PHE A 93 -10.44 -16.03 12.11
CA PHE A 93 -9.52 -16.12 10.98
C PHE A 93 -8.43 -17.17 11.18
N SER A 94 -7.95 -17.37 12.40
CA SER A 94 -6.79 -18.24 12.66
C SER A 94 -7.10 -19.72 12.46
N GLU A 95 -8.36 -20.11 12.57
CA GLU A 95 -8.81 -21.51 12.45
C GLU A 95 -9.37 -21.87 11.08
N GLN A 96 -9.52 -20.89 10.21
CA GLN A 96 -10.03 -21.10 8.86
C GLN A 96 -8.91 -21.10 7.82
N SER A 97 -9.07 -21.91 6.79
CA SER A 97 -8.16 -21.92 5.66
C SER A 97 -8.42 -20.74 4.72
N TRP A 98 -7.38 -20.35 3.96
CA TRP A 98 -7.49 -19.34 2.93
C TRP A 98 -8.60 -19.68 1.90
N PRO A 99 -9.42 -18.74 1.45
CA PRO A 99 -9.35 -17.28 1.68
C PRO A 99 -10.12 -16.76 2.90
N ASN A 100 -10.77 -17.61 3.67
CA ASN A 100 -11.59 -17.19 4.82
C ASN A 100 -10.76 -16.95 6.09
N GLY A 101 -9.55 -17.44 6.11
CA GLY A 101 -8.61 -17.27 7.21
C GLY A 101 -7.18 -17.56 6.77
N TRP A 102 -6.30 -17.75 7.74
CA TRP A 102 -4.87 -17.91 7.49
C TRP A 102 -4.23 -19.17 8.11
N LYS A 103 -5.05 -20.14 8.49
CA LYS A 103 -4.59 -21.38 9.12
C LYS A 103 -3.55 -22.16 8.31
N ASP A 104 -3.69 -22.17 6.99
CA ASP A 104 -2.89 -22.97 6.05
C ASP A 104 -1.90 -22.14 5.22
N ILE A 105 -1.74 -20.86 5.56
CA ILE A 105 -0.82 -19.94 4.89
C ILE A 105 0.14 -19.29 5.87
N ASP A 106 1.25 -18.76 5.36
CA ASP A 106 2.15 -17.87 6.08
C ASP A 106 1.89 -16.42 5.64
N PRO A 107 1.13 -15.62 6.42
CA PRO A 107 0.80 -14.25 6.04
C PRO A 107 2.03 -13.33 5.98
N PHE A 108 3.01 -13.55 6.86
CA PHE A 108 4.24 -12.77 6.87
C PHE A 108 5.06 -13.03 5.60
N GLN A 109 5.25 -14.29 5.26
CA GLN A 109 6.01 -14.67 4.07
C GLN A 109 5.26 -14.25 2.80
N SER A 110 3.95 -14.41 2.76
CA SER A 110 3.10 -13.97 1.63
C SER A 110 3.29 -12.49 1.32
N TYR A 111 3.29 -11.64 2.34
CA TYR A 111 3.49 -10.21 2.18
C TYR A 111 4.95 -9.86 1.83
N ARG A 112 5.91 -10.47 2.51
CA ARG A 112 7.33 -10.21 2.33
C ARG A 112 7.82 -10.51 0.93
N GLU A 113 7.42 -11.65 0.36
CA GLU A 113 7.86 -12.12 -0.95
C GLU A 113 7.50 -11.16 -2.09
N LEU A 114 6.48 -10.31 -1.91
CA LEU A 114 6.10 -9.29 -2.88
C LEU A 114 7.17 -8.20 -3.04
N PHE A 115 8.01 -7.98 -2.02
CA PHE A 115 8.91 -6.83 -1.95
C PHE A 115 10.39 -7.18 -1.82
N ASP A 116 10.74 -8.41 -1.42
CA ASP A 116 12.13 -8.78 -1.12
C ASP A 116 12.88 -9.36 -2.32
N GLY A 117 12.24 -9.43 -3.48
CA GLY A 117 12.83 -9.96 -4.71
C GLY A 117 12.76 -11.48 -4.85
N THR A 118 12.11 -12.20 -3.93
CA THR A 118 11.88 -13.64 -4.02
C THR A 118 11.04 -13.99 -5.26
N LEU A 119 10.01 -13.18 -5.53
CA LEU A 119 9.17 -13.34 -6.71
C LEU A 119 9.69 -12.47 -7.86
N ILE A 120 10.04 -13.11 -8.96
CA ILE A 120 10.24 -12.38 -10.21
C ILE A 120 8.89 -11.93 -10.77
N ALA A 121 8.87 -10.89 -11.60
CA ALA A 121 7.63 -10.29 -12.11
C ALA A 121 6.68 -11.28 -12.80
N SER A 122 7.21 -12.32 -13.47
CA SER A 122 6.42 -13.36 -14.12
C SER A 122 5.79 -14.38 -13.17
N GLN A 123 6.22 -14.41 -11.91
CA GLN A 123 5.71 -15.30 -10.86
C GLN A 123 4.82 -14.57 -9.86
N ASN A 124 4.82 -13.25 -9.91
CA ASN A 124 3.99 -12.44 -9.03
C ASN A 124 2.61 -12.19 -9.65
N GLU A 125 1.65 -12.98 -9.24
CA GLU A 125 0.27 -12.95 -9.75
C GLU A 125 -0.51 -11.68 -9.36
N GLU A 126 -0.01 -10.88 -8.43
CA GLU A 126 -0.60 -9.58 -8.07
C GLU A 126 -0.26 -8.48 -9.07
N LEU A 127 0.79 -8.66 -9.87
CA LEU A 127 1.24 -7.64 -10.81
C LEU A 127 0.37 -7.59 -12.06
N ILE A 128 -0.34 -6.50 -12.23
CA ILE A 128 -1.21 -6.28 -13.39
C ILE A 128 -0.43 -5.82 -14.61
N PHE A 129 0.56 -4.95 -14.39
CA PHE A 129 1.44 -4.44 -15.43
C PHE A 129 2.74 -3.96 -14.81
N THR A 130 3.84 -4.45 -15.34
CA THR A 130 5.18 -4.03 -14.93
C THR A 130 6.03 -3.70 -16.12
N ARG A 131 6.97 -2.79 -15.92
CA ARG A 131 8.04 -2.52 -16.86
C ARG A 131 9.35 -2.96 -16.22
N GLY A 132 9.87 -4.10 -16.67
CA GLY A 132 11.07 -4.70 -16.12
C GLY A 132 12.38 -4.16 -16.68
N THR A 133 12.34 -3.29 -17.71
CA THR A 133 13.55 -2.76 -18.33
C THR A 133 13.70 -1.27 -18.03
N ASN A 134 14.84 -0.90 -17.49
CA ASN A 134 15.19 0.49 -17.27
C ASN A 134 15.59 1.18 -18.59
N VAL A 135 15.04 2.35 -18.83
CA VAL A 135 15.39 3.20 -19.97
C VAL A 135 16.02 4.47 -19.41
N GLY A 136 17.31 4.61 -19.51
CA GLY A 136 18.01 5.79 -19.05
C GLY A 136 19.24 5.54 -18.20
N GLY A 137 19.67 4.28 -18.08
CA GLY A 137 20.92 3.92 -17.39
C GLY A 137 20.87 3.93 -15.87
N GLU A 138 19.73 4.30 -15.27
CA GLU A 138 19.52 4.19 -13.83
C GLU A 138 19.13 2.75 -13.47
N ASP A 139 19.86 2.12 -12.58
CA ASP A 139 19.57 0.79 -12.08
C ASP A 139 18.97 0.82 -10.66
N LEU A 140 18.40 -0.32 -10.22
CA LEU A 140 17.87 -0.46 -8.87
C LEU A 140 18.90 -0.15 -7.78
N ARG A 141 20.20 -0.36 -8.06
CA ARG A 141 21.28 -0.06 -7.13
C ARG A 141 21.30 1.43 -6.78
N VAL A 142 21.07 2.31 -7.75
CA VAL A 142 21.03 3.76 -7.52
C VAL A 142 19.87 4.09 -6.58
N MET A 143 18.70 3.52 -6.79
CA MET A 143 17.56 3.69 -5.89
C MET A 143 17.87 3.25 -4.45
N VAL A 144 18.48 2.07 -4.30
CA VAL A 144 18.86 1.53 -2.99
C VAL A 144 19.87 2.45 -2.29
N VAL A 145 20.88 2.92 -3.00
CA VAL A 145 21.89 3.85 -2.46
C VAL A 145 21.27 5.15 -1.95
N HIS A 146 20.25 5.67 -2.63
CA HIS A 146 19.51 6.85 -2.17
C HIS A 146 18.71 6.61 -0.87
N GLN A 147 18.29 5.39 -0.61
CA GLN A 147 17.52 5.01 0.57
C GLN A 147 18.39 4.64 1.77
N LEU A 148 19.60 4.13 1.53
CA LEU A 148 20.50 3.73 2.60
C LEU A 148 21.01 4.92 3.42
N PRO A 149 21.25 4.74 4.73
CA PRO A 149 21.84 5.77 5.58
C PRO A 149 23.20 6.24 5.06
N ARG A 150 23.44 7.54 5.18
CA ARG A 150 24.70 8.15 4.72
C ARG A 150 25.92 7.61 5.49
N ASN A 151 25.76 7.41 6.79
CA ASN A 151 26.86 6.97 7.66
C ASN A 151 26.82 5.45 7.83
N GLY A 152 27.91 4.78 7.46
CA GLY A 152 28.12 3.35 7.70
C GLY A 152 27.71 2.42 6.57
N ALA A 153 26.78 2.80 5.69
CA ALA A 153 26.31 1.94 4.61
C ALA A 153 26.64 2.46 3.19
N GLY A 154 27.39 3.57 3.09
CA GLY A 154 27.74 4.18 1.80
C GLY A 154 26.55 4.76 1.04
N GLY A 155 25.42 4.94 1.69
CA GLY A 155 24.22 5.51 1.11
C GLY A 155 24.20 7.03 1.10
N TYR A 156 23.22 7.60 0.43
CA TYR A 156 23.04 9.05 0.33
C TYR A 156 22.03 9.60 1.35
N GLY A 157 21.17 8.78 1.91
CA GLY A 157 20.14 9.18 2.89
C GLY A 157 19.17 10.23 2.36
N SER A 158 18.92 10.23 1.05
CA SER A 158 18.13 11.26 0.39
C SER A 158 16.65 10.90 0.24
N HIS A 159 16.30 9.65 0.43
CA HIS A 159 14.90 9.21 0.41
C HIS A 159 14.48 8.74 1.80
N GLY A 160 13.45 9.33 2.32
CA GLY A 160 12.80 8.91 3.56
C GLY A 160 11.31 8.75 3.35
N MET A 161 10.70 7.97 4.20
CA MET A 161 9.24 7.92 4.27
C MET A 161 8.70 9.14 5.00
N THR A 162 7.52 9.59 4.62
CA THR A 162 6.81 10.59 5.41
C THR A 162 6.36 9.97 6.75
N GLN A 163 6.28 10.79 7.80
CA GLN A 163 5.77 10.31 9.08
C GLN A 163 4.37 9.71 8.95
N LYS A 164 3.50 10.31 8.14
CA LYS A 164 2.18 9.76 7.85
C LYS A 164 2.22 8.34 7.29
N GLN A 165 3.23 8.02 6.45
CA GLN A 165 3.39 6.67 5.93
C GLN A 165 3.89 5.71 7.01
N CYS A 166 4.79 6.16 7.88
CA CYS A 166 5.23 5.36 9.03
C CYS A 166 4.06 5.05 9.98
N ASP A 167 3.21 6.04 10.23
CA ASP A 167 2.05 5.91 11.12
C ASP A 167 0.93 5.04 10.54
N ALA A 168 0.95 4.78 9.24
CA ALA A 168 0.00 3.90 8.58
C ALA A 168 0.30 2.40 8.78
N TYR A 169 1.47 2.06 9.32
CA TYR A 169 1.80 0.68 9.67
C TYR A 169 1.31 0.34 11.07
N TYR A 170 0.79 -0.86 11.23
CA TYR A 170 0.35 -1.36 12.52
C TYR A 170 1.52 -1.68 13.45
N MET A 171 1.25 -1.62 14.74
CA MET A 171 2.16 -2.12 15.75
C MET A 171 2.26 -3.66 15.69
N ASN A 172 3.25 -4.23 16.36
CA ASN A 172 3.47 -5.68 16.36
C ASN A 172 2.32 -6.50 17.00
N ASP A 173 1.44 -5.85 17.74
CA ASP A 173 0.24 -6.44 18.33
C ASP A 173 -1.02 -6.22 17.48
N GLY A 174 -0.86 -5.69 16.26
CA GLY A 174 -1.94 -5.44 15.32
C GLY A 174 -2.75 -4.17 15.57
N LYS A 175 -2.37 -3.37 16.57
CA LYS A 175 -3.02 -2.08 16.83
C LYS A 175 -2.50 -0.99 15.92
N ASP A 176 -3.29 0.05 15.77
CA ASP A 176 -2.87 1.27 15.08
C ASP A 176 -1.64 1.89 15.74
N CYS A 177 -0.82 2.57 14.94
CA CYS A 177 0.26 3.36 15.46
C CYS A 177 -0.28 4.45 16.42
N PRO A 178 0.32 4.65 17.61
CA PRO A 178 -0.14 5.66 18.56
C PRO A 178 -0.23 7.04 17.92
N GLY A 179 -1.28 7.78 18.26
CA GLY A 179 -1.51 9.14 17.76
C GLY A 179 -0.50 10.15 18.32
N MET A 180 -0.47 11.33 17.72
CA MET A 180 0.48 12.40 18.13
C MET A 180 0.37 12.80 19.60
N ASN A 181 -0.78 12.60 20.22
CA ASN A 181 -1.03 12.96 21.63
C ASN A 181 -0.83 11.78 22.59
N ASP A 182 -0.38 10.65 22.09
CA ASP A 182 -0.14 9.49 22.94
C ASP A 182 1.16 9.60 23.72
N MET A 183 1.16 9.04 24.92
CA MET A 183 2.28 9.10 25.86
C MET A 183 3.58 8.49 25.31
N TYR A 184 3.49 7.69 24.28
CA TYR A 184 4.66 7.04 23.65
C TYR A 184 5.39 7.92 22.65
N ARG A 185 4.89 9.11 22.34
CA ARG A 185 5.45 9.97 21.30
C ARG A 185 6.20 11.19 21.81
N GLY A 186 6.48 11.28 23.08
CA GLY A 186 7.16 12.42 23.64
C GLY A 186 6.45 13.76 23.42
N VAL A 187 7.14 14.86 23.71
CA VAL A 187 6.56 16.24 23.71
C VAL A 187 6.13 16.67 22.31
N ASP A 188 6.83 16.21 21.28
CA ASP A 188 6.60 16.59 19.89
C ASP A 188 5.76 15.54 19.12
N GLY A 189 5.20 14.56 19.81
CA GLY A 189 4.45 13.47 19.21
C GLY A 189 5.31 12.43 18.46
N TYR A 190 6.63 12.47 18.61
CA TYR A 190 7.59 11.51 18.03
C TYR A 190 8.62 11.10 19.09
N ILE A 191 9.03 9.84 19.02
CA ILE A 191 10.07 9.27 19.87
C ILE A 191 11.43 9.64 19.32
#